data_00ed6cac4bbc0b4538390c5f885c5e76
#
_entry.id   00ed6cac4bbc0b4538390c5f885c5e76
#
_cell.length_a   1.000
_cell.length_b   1.000
_cell.length_c   1.000
_cell.angle_alpha   90.00
_cell.angle_beta   90.00
_cell.angle_gamma   90.00
#
_symmetry.space_group_name_H-M   'P 1'
#
loop_
_entity.id
_entity.type
_entity.pdbx_description
1 polymer ?
#
loop_
_entity_poly.entity_id
_entity_poly.type
_entity_poly.pdbx_seq_one_letter_code
_entity_poly.pdbx_strand_id
1 'polypeptide(L)'
;MLQLRTLGICAATAAYGATGLPALADTVWSADTSRSAVSLSVSHLLVSKISGAIPIASATVVTDEGALAPHLVDVILDSASLTTHDAKRDADLRSERFFDAAHHPTILFESRRVTETGPLTFTVEGTLTMRGVSRPISFDTRIGALRVDGDKRRVRYEATGRFRRSEYGMTYARGIVGDVVTLDVVIEAVN
;
A
#
# COMPACT_ATOMS: atom_id res chain seq x y z
N MET A 1 -13.07 -39.94 -75.55
CA MET A 1 -12.05 -39.65 -74.55
C MET A 1 -12.28 -38.26 -73.99
N LEU A 2 -12.88 -38.19 -72.83
CA LEU A 2 -13.31 -36.95 -72.18
C LEU A 2 -12.42 -36.72 -70.96
N GLN A 3 -11.58 -35.68 -70.95
CA GLN A 3 -10.73 -35.33 -69.83
C GLN A 3 -11.47 -34.39 -68.89
N LEU A 4 -11.74 -34.83 -67.63
CA LEU A 4 -12.25 -34.02 -66.60
C LEU A 4 -11.10 -33.14 -66.02
N ARG A 5 -11.29 -31.80 -66.04
CA ARG A 5 -10.44 -30.83 -65.34
C ARG A 5 -10.99 -30.64 -63.93
N THR A 6 -10.26 -31.04 -62.91
CA THR A 6 -10.51 -30.74 -61.49
C THR A 6 -10.13 -29.30 -61.20
N LEU A 7 -11.12 -28.46 -60.79
CA LEU A 7 -10.85 -27.14 -60.20
C LEU A 7 -10.40 -27.31 -58.75
N GLY A 8 -9.18 -26.91 -58.48
CA GLY A 8 -8.68 -26.76 -57.08
C GLY A 8 -9.21 -25.47 -56.46
N ILE A 9 -9.96 -25.61 -55.36
CA ILE A 9 -10.41 -24.48 -54.52
C ILE A 9 -9.27 -24.19 -53.56
N CYS A 10 -8.59 -23.05 -53.76
CA CYS A 10 -7.65 -22.48 -52.77
C CYS A 10 -8.46 -21.83 -51.66
N ALA A 11 -8.51 -22.47 -50.48
CA ALA A 11 -9.01 -21.86 -49.27
C ALA A 11 -7.93 -20.92 -48.72
N ALA A 12 -8.15 -19.62 -48.84
CA ALA A 12 -7.34 -18.62 -48.19
C ALA A 12 -7.75 -18.54 -46.70
N THR A 13 -6.95 -19.14 -45.82
CA THR A 13 -7.05 -18.94 -44.37
C THR A 13 -6.51 -17.57 -44.02
N ALA A 14 -7.44 -16.62 -43.76
CA ALA A 14 -7.10 -15.33 -43.18
C ALA A 14 -6.67 -15.55 -41.71
N ALA A 15 -5.37 -15.42 -41.46
CA ALA A 15 -4.84 -15.35 -40.09
C ALA A 15 -5.26 -13.99 -39.50
N TYR A 16 -6.26 -13.99 -38.64
CA TYR A 16 -6.54 -12.85 -37.76
C TYR A 16 -5.38 -12.76 -36.76
N GLY A 17 -4.42 -11.89 -37.05
CA GLY A 17 -3.42 -11.48 -36.07
C GLY A 17 -4.14 -10.76 -34.95
N ALA A 18 -4.14 -11.34 -33.75
CA ALA A 18 -4.54 -10.66 -32.54
C ALA A 18 -3.55 -9.52 -32.32
N THR A 19 -3.92 -8.31 -32.72
CA THR A 19 -3.23 -7.07 -32.32
C THR A 19 -3.51 -6.87 -30.85
N GLY A 20 -2.68 -7.45 -29.98
CA GLY A 20 -2.65 -7.08 -28.58
C GLY A 20 -2.39 -5.58 -28.50
N LEU A 21 -3.27 -4.84 -27.81
CA LEU A 21 -3.01 -3.43 -27.49
C LEU A 21 -1.68 -3.40 -26.74
N PRO A 22 -0.79 -2.44 -27.05
CA PRO A 22 0.44 -2.30 -26.27
C PRO A 22 0.05 -2.05 -24.81
N ALA A 23 0.62 -2.84 -23.89
CA ALA A 23 0.48 -2.54 -22.48
C ALA A 23 1.06 -1.13 -22.25
N LEU A 24 0.31 -0.28 -21.54
CA LEU A 24 0.83 1.03 -21.12
C LEU A 24 2.09 0.79 -20.28
N ALA A 25 3.10 1.62 -20.48
CA ALA A 25 4.32 1.51 -19.68
C ALA A 25 4.01 1.89 -18.21
N ASP A 26 4.63 1.18 -17.28
CA ASP A 26 4.51 1.51 -15.86
C ASP A 26 5.28 2.78 -15.51
N THR A 27 4.68 3.62 -14.68
CA THR A 27 5.36 4.74 -14.04
C THR A 27 5.62 4.37 -12.58
N VAL A 28 6.89 4.30 -12.19
CA VAL A 28 7.29 3.99 -10.82
C VAL A 28 7.54 5.30 -10.06
N TRP A 29 6.88 5.42 -8.92
CA TRP A 29 7.02 6.53 -7.99
C TRP A 29 7.66 6.03 -6.72
N SER A 30 8.65 6.77 -6.21
CA SER A 30 9.28 6.50 -4.92
C SER A 30 8.82 7.50 -3.87
N ALA A 31 8.63 7.07 -2.63
CA ALA A 31 8.26 7.99 -1.57
C ALA A 31 9.40 8.94 -1.21
N ASP A 32 9.09 10.23 -1.11
CA ASP A 32 9.90 11.19 -0.38
C ASP A 32 9.64 10.98 1.12
N THR A 33 10.51 10.20 1.78
CA THR A 33 10.35 9.81 3.19
C THR A 33 10.38 11.00 4.15
N SER A 34 10.98 12.12 3.76
CA SER A 34 11.01 13.35 4.57
C SER A 34 9.67 14.09 4.59
N ARG A 35 8.80 13.80 3.62
CA ARG A 35 7.46 14.41 3.45
C ARG A 35 6.33 13.41 3.60
N SER A 36 6.67 12.14 3.81
CA SER A 36 5.73 11.04 4.01
C SER A 36 5.66 10.68 5.49
N ALA A 37 4.49 10.26 5.94
CA ALA A 37 4.28 9.94 7.36
C ALA A 37 3.25 8.82 7.52
N VAL A 38 3.48 7.93 8.47
CA VAL A 38 2.49 7.00 8.98
C VAL A 38 2.25 7.30 10.45
N SER A 39 1.01 7.65 10.76
CA SER A 39 0.53 7.87 12.11
C SER A 39 -0.35 6.71 12.54
N LEU A 40 -0.21 6.28 13.78
CA LEU A 40 -1.10 5.31 14.40
C LEU A 40 -1.85 5.96 15.55
N SER A 41 -3.10 5.53 15.77
CA SER A 41 -3.86 5.95 16.94
C SER A 41 -4.68 4.80 17.50
N VAL A 42 -4.79 4.76 18.83
CA VAL A 42 -5.53 3.74 19.57
C VAL A 42 -6.23 4.37 20.77
N SER A 43 -7.41 3.86 21.14
CA SER A 43 -8.09 4.30 22.34
C SER A 43 -7.35 3.82 23.61
N HIS A 44 -7.34 4.67 24.64
CA HIS A 44 -6.77 4.36 25.93
C HIS A 44 -7.80 4.71 27.03
N LEU A 45 -8.07 3.78 27.93
CA LEU A 45 -9.04 3.90 29.01
C LEU A 45 -10.44 4.40 28.55
N LEU A 46 -10.82 4.13 27.30
CA LEU A 46 -12.08 4.55 26.66
C LEU A 46 -12.31 6.06 26.53
N VAL A 47 -11.48 6.90 27.13
CA VAL A 47 -11.69 8.36 27.22
C VAL A 47 -10.61 9.17 26.51
N SER A 48 -9.46 8.56 26.18
CA SER A 48 -8.35 9.25 25.53
C SER A 48 -7.85 8.44 24.32
N LYS A 49 -7.06 9.10 23.47
CA LYS A 49 -6.34 8.45 22.37
C LYS A 49 -4.83 8.61 22.60
N ILE A 50 -4.09 7.54 22.34
CA ILE A 50 -2.64 7.58 22.19
C ILE A 50 -2.37 7.60 20.69
N SER A 51 -1.53 8.54 20.27
CA SER A 51 -1.05 8.63 18.91
C SER A 51 0.46 8.47 18.87
N GLY A 52 0.96 7.92 17.78
CA GLY A 52 2.39 7.77 17.51
C GLY A 52 2.67 7.81 16.02
N ALA A 53 3.93 7.85 15.66
CA ALA A 53 4.41 7.79 14.30
C ALA A 53 5.35 6.60 14.10
N ILE A 54 5.27 5.99 12.92
CA ILE A 54 6.22 4.97 12.47
C ILE A 54 6.88 5.51 11.20
N PRO A 55 8.21 5.70 11.19
CA PRO A 55 8.91 6.17 10.01
C PRO A 55 8.76 5.21 8.82
N ILE A 56 8.61 5.77 7.63
CA ILE A 56 8.64 5.04 6.37
C ILE A 56 10.13 4.83 6.01
N ALA A 57 10.55 3.57 5.92
CA ALA A 57 11.87 3.21 5.42
C ALA A 57 11.91 3.31 3.89
N SER A 58 10.88 2.81 3.22
CA SER A 58 10.65 2.97 1.77
C SER A 58 9.19 2.81 1.42
N ALA A 59 8.76 3.43 0.31
CA ALA A 59 7.49 3.09 -0.32
C ALA A 59 7.61 3.25 -1.83
N THR A 60 6.97 2.35 -2.55
CA THR A 60 6.87 2.33 -4.01
C THR A 60 5.39 2.36 -4.39
N VAL A 61 5.07 3.23 -5.32
CA VAL A 61 3.73 3.30 -5.94
C VAL A 61 3.93 3.13 -7.44
N VAL A 62 3.17 2.24 -8.07
CA VAL A 62 3.23 2.03 -9.52
C VAL A 62 1.88 2.39 -10.12
N THR A 63 1.92 3.19 -11.19
CA THR A 63 0.75 3.61 -11.95
C THR A 63 0.96 3.32 -13.42
N ASP A 64 -0.10 3.24 -14.20
CA ASP A 64 0.01 3.27 -15.66
C ASP A 64 0.57 4.62 -16.12
N GLU A 65 1.21 4.64 -17.30
CA GLU A 65 1.74 5.87 -17.89
C GLU A 65 0.65 6.95 -18.02
N GLY A 66 0.94 8.12 -17.47
CA GLY A 66 0.01 9.26 -17.48
C GLY A 66 -1.12 9.18 -16.46
N ALA A 67 -1.33 8.04 -15.81
CA ALA A 67 -2.31 7.87 -14.75
C ALA A 67 -1.77 8.27 -13.38
N LEU A 68 -2.69 8.58 -12.45
CA LEU A 68 -2.37 8.81 -11.03
C LEU A 68 -2.96 7.70 -10.14
N ALA A 69 -3.88 6.90 -10.67
CA ALA A 69 -4.42 5.74 -9.97
C ALA A 69 -3.34 4.67 -9.84
N PRO A 70 -2.96 4.25 -8.63
CA PRO A 70 -1.99 3.18 -8.47
C PRO A 70 -2.61 1.83 -8.83
N HIS A 71 -1.80 0.92 -9.35
CA HIS A 71 -2.17 -0.50 -9.45
C HIS A 71 -1.30 -1.37 -8.53
N LEU A 72 -0.19 -0.82 -8.01
CA LEU A 72 0.64 -1.47 -7.00
C LEU A 72 1.12 -0.44 -5.99
N VAL A 73 1.10 -0.82 -4.71
CA VAL A 73 1.61 -0.02 -3.58
C VAL A 73 2.32 -0.96 -2.60
N ASP A 74 3.61 -0.72 -2.36
CA ASP A 74 4.40 -1.43 -1.36
C ASP A 74 5.00 -0.42 -0.40
N VAL A 75 4.91 -0.71 0.91
CA VAL A 75 5.41 0.18 1.97
C VAL A 75 6.17 -0.63 3.00
N ILE A 76 7.37 -0.17 3.35
CA ILE A 76 8.18 -0.69 4.45
C ILE A 76 8.29 0.39 5.52
N LEU A 77 7.90 0.04 6.75
CA LEU A 77 8.00 0.91 7.91
C LEU A 77 9.07 0.40 8.88
N ASP A 78 9.73 1.33 9.57
CA ASP A 78 10.73 1.03 10.61
C ASP A 78 10.07 1.02 11.99
N SER A 79 9.77 -0.17 12.52
CA SER A 79 9.16 -0.35 13.83
C SER A 79 10.12 -0.01 14.97
N ALA A 80 11.43 -0.07 14.74
CA ALA A 80 12.45 0.24 15.74
C ALA A 80 12.53 1.74 16.05
N SER A 81 12.16 2.57 15.07
CA SER A 81 12.14 4.04 15.19
C SER A 81 10.74 4.61 15.52
N LEU A 82 9.79 3.75 15.89
CA LEU A 82 8.47 4.17 16.35
C LEU A 82 8.58 5.15 17.51
N THR A 83 7.79 6.22 17.50
CA THR A 83 7.73 7.22 18.56
C THR A 83 6.30 7.69 18.86
N THR A 84 6.04 7.91 20.12
CA THR A 84 4.84 8.57 20.64
C THR A 84 5.20 9.84 21.42
N HIS A 85 6.47 10.27 21.34
CA HIS A 85 7.06 11.38 22.09
C HIS A 85 7.08 11.16 23.62
N ASP A 86 7.07 9.90 24.04
CA ASP A 86 7.22 9.46 25.44
C ASP A 86 8.20 8.28 25.47
N ALA A 87 9.42 8.52 25.96
CA ALA A 87 10.51 7.55 25.88
C ALA A 87 10.20 6.22 26.60
N LYS A 88 9.43 6.26 27.70
CA LYS A 88 9.06 5.05 28.45
C LYS A 88 8.04 4.23 27.66
N ARG A 89 7.03 4.88 27.10
CA ARG A 89 6.02 4.23 26.25
C ARG A 89 6.64 3.71 24.96
N ASP A 90 7.55 4.46 24.35
CA ASP A 90 8.25 4.04 23.13
C ASP A 90 9.11 2.80 23.37
N ALA A 91 9.78 2.70 24.53
CA ALA A 91 10.51 1.49 24.93
C ALA A 91 9.56 0.29 25.11
N ASP A 92 8.41 0.50 25.76
CA ASP A 92 7.38 -0.54 25.91
C ASP A 92 6.85 -1.00 24.56
N LEU A 93 6.50 -0.06 23.66
CA LEU A 93 5.98 -0.36 22.32
C LEU A 93 6.99 -1.16 21.48
N ARG A 94 8.27 -0.91 21.60
CA ARG A 94 9.31 -1.68 20.90
C ARG A 94 9.58 -3.06 21.50
N SER A 95 9.11 -3.32 22.73
CA SER A 95 9.31 -4.61 23.41
C SER A 95 8.48 -5.75 22.81
N GLU A 96 8.77 -6.98 23.21
CA GLU A 96 8.04 -8.21 22.86
C GLU A 96 6.55 -8.15 23.19
N ARG A 97 6.14 -7.30 24.15
CA ARG A 97 4.73 -7.10 24.53
C ARG A 97 3.89 -6.45 23.43
N PHE A 98 4.56 -5.69 22.53
CA PHE A 98 3.92 -4.94 21.45
C PHE A 98 4.55 -5.26 20.10
N PHE A 99 5.36 -4.39 19.54
CA PHE A 99 5.88 -4.56 18.16
C PHE A 99 7.03 -5.55 18.06
N ASP A 100 7.72 -5.89 19.17
CA ASP A 100 8.88 -6.78 19.19
C ASP A 100 9.94 -6.36 18.15
N ALA A 101 10.27 -5.08 18.16
CA ALA A 101 11.10 -4.47 17.13
C ALA A 101 12.54 -5.03 17.06
N ALA A 102 13.01 -5.69 18.11
CA ALA A 102 14.33 -6.34 18.13
C ALA A 102 14.37 -7.56 17.18
N HIS A 103 13.28 -8.33 17.11
CA HIS A 103 13.16 -9.49 16.23
C HIS A 103 12.43 -9.18 14.91
N HIS A 104 11.61 -8.13 14.90
CA HIS A 104 10.78 -7.71 13.78
C HIS A 104 10.92 -6.21 13.52
N PRO A 105 12.10 -5.75 13.04
CA PRO A 105 12.39 -4.30 12.90
C PRO A 105 11.56 -3.63 11.82
N THR A 106 10.90 -4.38 10.95
CA THR A 106 10.12 -3.85 9.84
C THR A 106 8.65 -4.28 9.90
N ILE A 107 7.78 -3.38 9.42
CA ILE A 107 6.39 -3.67 9.11
C ILE A 107 6.25 -3.52 7.60
N LEU A 108 5.65 -4.50 6.94
CA LEU A 108 5.52 -4.56 5.49
C LEU A 108 4.05 -4.48 5.09
N PHE A 109 3.73 -3.62 4.14
CA PHE A 109 2.45 -3.63 3.43
C PHE A 109 2.70 -3.91 1.95
N GLU A 110 1.98 -4.87 1.40
CA GLU A 110 1.99 -5.25 0.00
C GLU A 110 0.55 -5.22 -0.52
N SER A 111 0.28 -4.36 -1.50
CA SER A 111 -1.04 -4.31 -2.13
C SER A 111 -1.30 -5.56 -2.98
N ARG A 112 -2.57 -5.94 -3.08
CA ARG A 112 -3.05 -7.06 -3.91
C ARG A 112 -4.07 -6.61 -4.93
N ARG A 113 -4.83 -5.59 -4.59
CA ARG A 113 -5.89 -5.03 -5.42
C ARG A 113 -6.05 -3.55 -5.12
N VAL A 114 -6.24 -2.78 -6.16
CA VAL A 114 -6.69 -1.39 -6.08
C VAL A 114 -7.99 -1.28 -6.83
N THR A 115 -9.01 -0.73 -6.18
CA THR A 115 -10.34 -0.54 -6.76
C THR A 115 -10.70 0.93 -6.71
N GLU A 116 -11.00 1.52 -7.85
CA GLU A 116 -11.48 2.90 -7.92
C GLU A 116 -12.88 3.01 -7.32
N THR A 117 -13.07 3.97 -6.42
CA THR A 117 -14.33 4.21 -5.70
C THR A 117 -14.96 5.55 -6.05
N GLY A 118 -14.23 6.39 -6.79
CA GLY A 118 -14.68 7.69 -7.30
C GLY A 118 -13.52 8.48 -7.88
N PRO A 119 -13.77 9.69 -8.38
CA PRO A 119 -12.71 10.54 -8.89
C PRO A 119 -11.63 10.77 -7.83
N LEU A 120 -10.41 10.34 -8.09
CA LEU A 120 -9.26 10.46 -7.17
C LEU A 120 -9.40 9.71 -5.84
N THR A 121 -10.31 8.73 -5.73
CA THR A 121 -10.49 7.91 -4.53
C THR A 121 -10.42 6.42 -4.88
N PHE A 122 -9.79 5.63 -4.00
CA PHE A 122 -9.52 4.21 -4.20
C PHE A 122 -9.63 3.46 -2.89
N THR A 123 -9.99 2.19 -2.97
CA THR A 123 -9.74 1.22 -1.92
C THR A 123 -8.51 0.40 -2.31
N VAL A 124 -7.49 0.41 -1.46
CA VAL A 124 -6.26 -0.40 -1.62
C VAL A 124 -6.32 -1.56 -0.65
N GLU A 125 -6.54 -2.77 -1.17
CA GLU A 125 -6.56 -4.01 -0.39
C GLU A 125 -5.18 -4.68 -0.49
N GLY A 126 -4.69 -5.19 0.62
CA GLY A 126 -3.37 -5.81 0.65
C GLY A 126 -3.14 -6.66 1.89
N THR A 127 -1.88 -6.99 2.10
CA THR A 127 -1.41 -7.75 3.26
C THR A 127 -0.51 -6.85 4.10
N LEU A 128 -0.84 -6.73 5.38
CA LEU A 128 0.01 -6.09 6.38
C LEU A 128 0.72 -7.19 7.18
N THR A 129 2.05 -7.16 7.16
CA THR A 129 2.90 -8.09 7.93
C THR A 129 3.61 -7.34 9.03
N MET A 130 3.37 -7.72 10.27
CA MET A 130 4.12 -7.24 11.43
C MET A 130 4.27 -8.37 12.47
N ARG A 131 5.36 -8.35 13.22
CA ARG A 131 5.71 -9.43 14.17
C ARG A 131 5.72 -10.82 13.53
N GLY A 132 6.08 -10.94 12.24
CA GLY A 132 6.03 -12.21 11.51
C GLY A 132 4.62 -12.72 11.19
N VAL A 133 3.57 -11.97 11.50
CA VAL A 133 2.17 -12.32 11.22
C VAL A 133 1.65 -11.48 10.08
N SER A 134 1.10 -12.13 9.05
CA SER A 134 0.48 -11.46 7.89
C SER A 134 -1.04 -11.53 7.98
N ARG A 135 -1.72 -10.39 7.79
CA ARG A 135 -3.19 -10.27 7.78
C ARG A 135 -3.65 -9.37 6.65
N PRO A 136 -4.85 -9.63 6.10
CA PRO A 136 -5.44 -8.73 5.12
C PRO A 136 -5.81 -7.40 5.80
N ILE A 137 -5.62 -6.32 5.07
CA ILE A 137 -6.02 -4.97 5.45
C ILE A 137 -6.51 -4.22 4.23
N SER A 138 -7.40 -3.25 4.44
CA SER A 138 -7.91 -2.35 3.43
C SER A 138 -7.68 -0.91 3.85
N PHE A 139 -7.27 -0.08 2.90
CA PHE A 139 -7.10 1.36 3.08
C PHE A 139 -8.04 2.12 2.15
N ASP A 140 -8.82 3.03 2.72
CA ASP A 140 -9.51 4.06 1.95
C ASP A 140 -8.50 5.15 1.61
N THR A 141 -8.26 5.34 0.31
CA THR A 141 -7.17 6.17 -0.21
C THR A 141 -7.72 7.26 -1.11
N ARG A 142 -7.13 8.44 -1.05
CA ARG A 142 -7.40 9.54 -1.96
C ARG A 142 -6.12 10.18 -2.48
N ILE A 143 -6.18 10.70 -3.70
CA ILE A 143 -5.16 11.58 -4.25
C ILE A 143 -5.43 13.01 -3.76
N GLY A 144 -4.49 13.60 -3.03
CA GLY A 144 -4.61 14.96 -2.51
C GLY A 144 -4.20 16.01 -3.53
N ALA A 145 -2.93 16.02 -3.91
CA ALA A 145 -2.38 17.03 -4.81
C ALA A 145 -1.37 16.42 -5.79
N LEU A 146 -1.41 16.89 -7.04
CA LEU A 146 -0.34 16.72 -8.02
C LEU A 146 0.41 18.04 -8.12
N ARG A 147 1.73 17.99 -8.04
CA ARG A 147 2.62 19.15 -8.25
C ARG A 147 3.69 18.76 -9.27
N VAL A 148 4.07 19.74 -10.10
CA VAL A 148 5.18 19.61 -11.05
C VAL A 148 6.22 20.64 -10.64
N ASP A 149 7.45 20.19 -10.43
CA ASP A 149 8.59 21.03 -10.03
C ASP A 149 9.78 20.69 -10.95
N GLY A 150 9.94 21.47 -11.99
CA GLY A 150 10.87 21.17 -13.08
C GLY A 150 10.47 19.87 -13.78
N ASP A 151 11.42 18.92 -13.87
CA ASP A 151 11.21 17.60 -14.48
C ASP A 151 10.59 16.59 -13.49
N LYS A 152 10.38 16.97 -12.23
CA LYS A 152 9.85 16.08 -11.20
C LYS A 152 8.35 16.27 -11.03
N ARG A 153 7.64 15.16 -10.99
CA ARG A 153 6.23 15.11 -10.62
C ARG A 153 6.10 14.58 -9.19
N ARG A 154 5.23 15.21 -8.41
CA ARG A 154 4.94 14.82 -7.03
C ARG A 154 3.45 14.57 -6.89
N VAL A 155 3.08 13.43 -6.35
CA VAL A 155 1.69 13.08 -6.06
C VAL A 155 1.56 12.77 -4.58
N ARG A 156 0.57 13.37 -3.93
CA ARG A 156 0.25 13.11 -2.53
C ARG A 156 -0.89 12.10 -2.47
N TYR A 157 -0.63 10.97 -1.83
CA TYR A 157 -1.64 9.98 -1.48
C TYR A 157 -1.91 10.05 0.02
N GLU A 158 -3.19 10.01 0.39
CA GLU A 158 -3.63 9.98 1.78
C GLU A 158 -4.53 8.76 1.95
N ALA A 159 -4.22 7.93 2.94
CA ALA A 159 -4.90 6.67 3.16
C ALA A 159 -5.21 6.46 4.64
N THR A 160 -6.36 5.86 4.93
CA THR A 160 -6.76 5.46 6.29
C THR A 160 -7.16 3.99 6.29
N GLY A 161 -6.57 3.23 7.21
CA GLY A 161 -6.87 1.82 7.43
C GLY A 161 -7.00 1.50 8.92
N ARG A 162 -7.52 0.31 9.23
CA ARG A 162 -7.67 -0.16 10.61
C ARG A 162 -7.30 -1.62 10.71
N PHE A 163 -6.69 -1.99 11.83
CA PHE A 163 -6.40 -3.38 12.16
C PHE A 163 -6.65 -3.67 13.64
N ARG A 164 -6.77 -4.94 13.99
CA ARG A 164 -6.82 -5.39 15.39
C ARG A 164 -5.43 -5.83 15.83
N ARG A 165 -4.86 -5.15 16.83
CA ARG A 165 -3.52 -5.48 17.33
C ARG A 165 -3.41 -6.90 17.89
N SER A 166 -4.52 -7.44 18.43
CA SER A 166 -4.57 -8.80 18.93
C SER A 166 -4.36 -9.86 17.85
N GLU A 167 -4.73 -9.58 16.58
CA GLU A 167 -4.51 -10.49 15.44
C GLU A 167 -3.03 -10.65 15.07
N TYR A 168 -2.17 -9.74 15.56
CA TYR A 168 -0.72 -9.77 15.42
C TYR A 168 -0.01 -10.20 16.72
N GLY A 169 -0.75 -10.78 17.68
CA GLY A 169 -0.21 -11.25 18.95
C GLY A 169 0.04 -10.15 20.00
N MET A 170 -0.32 -8.90 19.73
CA MET A 170 -0.19 -7.79 20.69
C MET A 170 -1.37 -7.79 21.66
N THR A 171 -1.30 -8.66 22.68
CA THR A 171 -2.40 -8.87 23.64
C THR A 171 -2.19 -8.21 24.99
N TYR A 172 -1.03 -7.59 25.22
CA TYR A 172 -0.72 -6.91 26.47
C TYR A 172 -1.65 -5.71 26.71
N ALA A 173 -1.89 -5.37 27.99
CA ALA A 173 -2.74 -4.27 28.42
C ALA A 173 -4.18 -4.29 27.87
N ARG A 174 -4.77 -5.51 27.67
CA ARG A 174 -6.18 -5.66 27.33
C ARG A 174 -7.06 -4.97 28.38
N GLY A 175 -8.11 -4.27 27.94
CA GLY A 175 -9.00 -3.49 28.82
C GLY A 175 -8.50 -2.07 29.14
N ILE A 176 -7.19 -1.80 28.94
CA ILE A 176 -6.61 -0.46 29.11
C ILE A 176 -6.37 0.18 27.74
N VAL A 177 -5.74 -0.57 26.84
CA VAL A 177 -5.46 -0.17 25.45
C VAL A 177 -6.43 -0.87 24.52
N GLY A 178 -7.09 -0.10 23.67
CA GLY A 178 -8.02 -0.62 22.68
C GLY A 178 -7.41 -1.64 21.74
N ASP A 179 -8.23 -2.49 21.17
CA ASP A 179 -7.79 -3.52 20.22
C ASP A 179 -7.66 -2.99 18.79
N VAL A 180 -8.54 -2.05 18.42
CA VAL A 180 -8.54 -1.46 17.07
C VAL A 180 -7.55 -0.30 17.03
N VAL A 181 -6.58 -0.40 16.12
CA VAL A 181 -5.61 0.64 15.78
C VAL A 181 -6.00 1.24 14.45
N THR A 182 -6.05 2.57 14.37
CA THR A 182 -6.20 3.30 13.11
C THR A 182 -4.82 3.70 12.61
N LEU A 183 -4.60 3.52 11.32
CA LEU A 183 -3.43 3.99 10.58
C LEU A 183 -3.86 5.11 9.64
N ASP A 184 -3.23 6.27 9.76
CA ASP A 184 -3.35 7.37 8.82
C ASP A 184 -2.01 7.52 8.10
N VAL A 185 -2.04 7.39 6.79
CA VAL A 185 -0.85 7.32 5.92
C VAL A 185 -0.87 8.50 4.97
N VAL A 186 0.27 9.16 4.86
CA VAL A 186 0.53 10.18 3.84
C VAL A 186 1.78 9.78 3.10
N ILE A 187 1.69 9.62 1.77
CA ILE A 187 2.84 9.36 0.90
C ILE A 187 2.94 10.50 -0.11
N GLU A 188 4.05 11.21 -0.07
CA GLU A 188 4.49 12.11 -1.15
C GLU A 188 5.36 11.29 -2.11
N ALA A 189 4.77 10.85 -3.21
CA ALA A 189 5.44 10.04 -4.22
C ALA A 189 6.05 10.92 -5.30
N VAL A 190 7.27 10.62 -5.73
CA VAL A 190 8.07 11.40 -6.70
C VAL A 190 8.53 10.49 -7.81
N ASN A 191 8.44 10.95 -9.04
CA ASN A 191 9.04 10.32 -10.21
C ASN A 191 9.81 11.32 -11.04
#